data_4613d93b4702ac50a7ef122037ed9341
#
_entry.id   4613d93b4702ac50a7ef122037ed9341
#
_cell.length_a   1.000
_cell.length_b   1.000
_cell.length_c   1.000
_cell.angle_alpha   90.00
_cell.angle_beta   90.00
_cell.angle_gamma   90.00
#
_symmetry.space_group_name_H-M   'P 1'
#
loop_
_entity.id
_entity.type
_entity.pdbx_description
1 polymer ?
#
loop_
_entity_poly.entity_id
_entity_poly.type
_entity_poly.pdbx_seq_one_letter_code
_entity_poly.pdbx_strand_id
1 'polypeptide(L)'
;LFIPRLPSSYVIDDALYQKIFLIANAALYPRYTVLKQNSAYFIPLNTEDIHVQRALFFPWKVGISKRLVISDLEQFVSAKTSRLIPIMENLSLDYDKVTSMAIAGNSGSGKSYALTYFLTLLKPISELIIVDPKFDSPSRWAKYHQVTVIHPKQNRSKSDFVSEINEVLSQSLQLIYQRQAMLYENPNQKFKHLTIVIDEVLALSEGTNKAIKDAFFSLLRQIALLGRATKVDLLLVSQRFDYNSIPVSVREQLNVNIQIGNINHKTVQFLFPDLNPEGIVIPIGKGTGLIQIIDNEHPYQVLPLLCPTYYTKKGIL
;
A
#
# COMPACT_ATOMS: atom_id res chain seq x y z
N LEU A 1 11.81 -17.11 18.02
CA LEU A 1 13.05 -16.54 18.59
C LEU A 1 14.24 -17.38 18.20
N PHE A 2 15.35 -16.73 17.85
CA PHE A 2 16.65 -17.37 17.69
C PHE A 2 17.57 -16.87 18.80
N ILE A 3 18.10 -17.78 19.61
CA ILE A 3 18.96 -17.48 20.74
C ILE A 3 20.41 -17.78 20.33
N PRO A 4 21.20 -16.77 19.96
CA PRO A 4 22.59 -17.01 19.63
C PRO A 4 23.43 -17.25 20.89
N ARG A 5 24.14 -18.36 20.94
CA ARG A 5 25.16 -18.62 21.96
C ARG A 5 26.50 -18.08 21.48
N LEU A 6 26.61 -16.77 21.46
CA LEU A 6 27.80 -16.06 21.03
C LEU A 6 28.39 -15.27 22.21
N PRO A 7 29.72 -15.06 22.25
CA PRO A 7 30.32 -14.17 23.23
C PRO A 7 29.61 -12.82 23.24
N SER A 8 29.44 -12.21 24.40
CA SER A 8 28.76 -10.91 24.56
C SER A 8 29.39 -9.79 23.73
N SER A 9 30.69 -9.92 23.42
CA SER A 9 31.44 -9.00 22.56
C SER A 9 31.27 -9.25 21.05
N TYR A 10 30.58 -10.32 20.65
CA TYR A 10 30.37 -10.61 19.23
C TYR A 10 29.36 -9.66 18.62
N VAL A 11 29.75 -8.98 17.55
CA VAL A 11 28.88 -8.09 16.81
C VAL A 11 28.04 -8.91 15.84
N ILE A 12 26.72 -8.83 15.97
CA ILE A 12 25.80 -9.40 15.01
C ILE A 12 25.57 -8.34 13.92
N ASP A 13 26.15 -8.60 12.76
CA ASP A 13 25.99 -7.77 11.56
C ASP A 13 24.78 -8.18 10.70
N ASP A 14 24.48 -7.39 9.69
CA ASP A 14 23.38 -7.67 8.76
C ASP A 14 23.61 -8.98 8.00
N ALA A 15 24.84 -9.32 7.67
CA ALA A 15 25.15 -10.57 6.95
C ALA A 15 24.80 -11.81 7.78
N LEU A 16 25.09 -11.82 9.07
CA LEU A 16 24.70 -12.90 9.97
C LEU A 16 23.20 -12.96 10.15
N TYR A 17 22.52 -11.81 10.35
CA TYR A 17 21.06 -11.74 10.45
C TYR A 17 20.39 -12.33 9.20
N GLN A 18 20.87 -11.99 8.01
CA GLN A 18 20.38 -12.53 6.75
C GLN A 18 20.54 -14.04 6.66
N LYS A 19 21.71 -14.56 7.02
CA LYS A 19 21.95 -16.02 7.05
C LYS A 19 21.00 -16.75 7.99
N ILE A 20 20.77 -16.21 9.19
CA ILE A 20 19.84 -16.79 10.16
C ILE A 20 18.41 -16.78 9.59
N PHE A 21 17.98 -15.67 8.98
CA PHE A 21 16.68 -15.59 8.32
C PHE A 21 16.51 -16.64 7.23
N LEU A 22 17.50 -16.78 6.33
CA LEU A 22 17.46 -17.76 5.24
C LEU A 22 17.35 -19.19 5.76
N ILE A 23 18.15 -19.54 6.77
CA ILE A 23 18.15 -20.89 7.38
C ILE A 23 16.79 -21.15 8.07
N ALA A 24 16.31 -20.19 8.87
CA ALA A 24 15.03 -20.32 9.57
C ALA A 24 13.86 -20.47 8.59
N ASN A 25 13.85 -19.66 7.51
CA ASN A 25 12.80 -19.71 6.50
C ASN A 25 12.82 -21.06 5.76
N ALA A 26 13.99 -21.54 5.34
CA ALA A 26 14.10 -22.86 4.68
C ALA A 26 13.69 -24.01 5.58
N ALA A 27 14.04 -23.98 6.87
CA ALA A 27 13.74 -25.04 7.80
C ALA A 27 12.27 -25.09 8.24
N LEU A 28 11.61 -23.94 8.32
CA LEU A 28 10.24 -23.82 8.85
C LEU A 28 9.16 -23.85 7.77
N TYR A 29 9.49 -23.45 6.53
CA TYR A 29 8.56 -23.45 5.40
C TYR A 29 8.24 -24.89 4.95
N PRO A 30 6.97 -25.24 4.61
CA PRO A 30 5.77 -24.40 4.53
C PRO A 30 4.90 -24.39 5.80
N ARG A 31 5.33 -25.01 6.90
CA ARG A 31 4.56 -25.05 8.15
C ARG A 31 4.41 -23.67 8.76
N TYR A 32 5.47 -22.87 8.67
CA TYR A 32 5.50 -21.49 9.12
C TYR A 32 6.16 -20.64 8.04
N THR A 33 5.62 -19.45 7.79
CA THR A 33 6.27 -18.43 6.99
C THR A 33 6.93 -17.45 7.93
N VAL A 34 8.26 -17.38 7.91
CA VAL A 34 9.01 -16.35 8.63
C VAL A 34 8.88 -15.05 7.87
N LEU A 35 8.52 -13.98 8.57
CA LEU A 35 8.31 -12.67 7.97
C LEU A 35 9.59 -11.84 8.08
N LYS A 36 9.82 -11.02 7.06
CA LYS A 36 10.96 -10.10 7.02
C LYS A 36 10.58 -8.79 7.71
N GLN A 37 11.54 -8.25 8.46
CA GLN A 37 11.46 -6.91 9.05
C GLN A 37 12.51 -6.01 8.42
N ASN A 38 12.28 -4.70 8.50
CA ASN A 38 13.22 -3.71 7.99
C ASN A 38 14.52 -3.65 8.82
N SER A 39 14.48 -4.10 10.07
CA SER A 39 15.65 -4.14 10.96
C SER A 39 15.64 -5.37 11.87
N ALA A 40 16.81 -5.70 12.42
CA ALA A 40 16.93 -6.77 13.39
C ALA A 40 16.50 -6.28 14.81
N TYR A 41 15.70 -7.10 15.49
CA TYR A 41 15.27 -6.80 16.86
C TYR A 41 15.82 -7.84 17.82
N PHE A 42 16.39 -7.35 18.93
CA PHE A 42 16.73 -8.16 20.07
C PHE A 42 15.64 -8.07 21.12
N ILE A 43 15.32 -9.23 21.67
CA ILE A 43 14.43 -9.35 22.83
C ILE A 43 15.30 -9.81 24.02
N PRO A 44 15.21 -9.14 25.19
CA PRO A 44 15.86 -9.61 26.39
C PRO A 44 15.22 -10.90 26.88
N LEU A 45 16.04 -11.84 27.32
CA LEU A 45 15.58 -13.06 27.95
C LEU A 45 15.92 -13.00 29.45
N ASN A 46 14.98 -13.45 30.28
CA ASN A 46 15.19 -13.50 31.72
C ASN A 46 16.02 -14.75 32.08
N THR A 47 17.34 -14.60 32.03
CA THR A 47 18.31 -15.66 32.38
C THR A 47 19.55 -15.01 32.99
N GLU A 48 20.24 -15.73 33.89
CA GLU A 48 21.49 -15.29 34.49
C GLU A 48 22.70 -15.45 33.56
N ASP A 49 22.60 -16.28 32.53
CA ASP A 49 23.68 -16.48 31.57
C ASP A 49 23.73 -15.33 30.56
N ILE A 50 24.74 -14.48 30.71
CA ILE A 50 24.99 -13.28 29.86
C ILE A 50 25.11 -13.60 28.36
N HIS A 51 25.49 -14.84 28.00
CA HIS A 51 25.65 -15.25 26.62
C HIS A 51 24.33 -15.55 25.93
N VAL A 52 23.23 -15.76 26.67
CA VAL A 52 21.90 -16.08 26.15
C VAL A 52 20.81 -15.10 26.61
N GLN A 53 21.19 -13.96 27.20
CA GLN A 53 20.23 -12.93 27.65
C GLN A 53 19.53 -12.19 26.51
N ARG A 54 19.93 -12.43 25.27
CA ARG A 54 19.36 -11.76 24.08
C ARG A 54 18.96 -12.79 23.03
N ALA A 55 17.80 -12.55 22.42
CA ALA A 55 17.32 -13.35 21.30
C ALA A 55 16.99 -12.46 20.09
N LEU A 56 17.29 -12.94 18.90
CA LEU A 56 16.77 -12.33 17.68
C LEU A 56 15.29 -12.70 17.50
N PHE A 57 14.47 -11.71 17.28
CA PHE A 57 13.07 -11.88 17.02
C PHE A 57 12.80 -11.91 15.53
N PHE A 58 12.12 -12.93 15.05
CA PHE A 58 11.56 -13.02 13.70
C PHE A 58 10.05 -13.18 13.82
N PRO A 59 9.25 -12.24 13.27
CA PRO A 59 7.83 -12.45 13.17
C PRO A 59 7.54 -13.63 12.24
N TRP A 60 6.44 -14.32 12.49
CA TRP A 60 6.05 -15.48 11.71
C TRP A 60 4.54 -15.65 11.69
N LYS A 61 4.05 -16.40 10.71
CA LYS A 61 2.68 -16.86 10.66
C LYS A 61 2.60 -18.36 10.37
N VAL A 62 1.53 -18.98 10.80
CA VAL A 62 1.27 -20.41 10.52
C VAL A 62 0.94 -20.59 9.04
N GLY A 63 1.55 -21.60 8.43
CA GLY A 63 1.32 -21.96 7.03
C GLY A 63 1.84 -20.94 6.03
N ILE A 64 1.25 -20.96 4.85
CA ILE A 64 1.57 -20.07 3.71
C ILE A 64 0.47 -19.05 3.49
N SER A 65 0.79 -17.98 2.76
CA SER A 65 -0.24 -17.05 2.28
C SER A 65 -1.20 -17.75 1.34
N LYS A 66 -2.49 -17.54 1.52
CA LYS A 66 -3.54 -18.11 0.68
C LYS A 66 -4.32 -17.02 -0.02
N ARG A 67 -4.56 -17.25 -1.30
CA ARG A 67 -5.30 -16.33 -2.15
C ARG A 67 -6.79 -16.36 -1.80
N LEU A 68 -7.37 -15.19 -1.61
CA LEU A 68 -8.82 -15.05 -1.52
C LEU A 68 -9.42 -15.22 -2.91
N VAL A 69 -10.37 -16.15 -3.06
CA VAL A 69 -11.12 -16.40 -4.30
C VAL A 69 -12.57 -16.02 -4.11
N ILE A 70 -13.06 -15.10 -4.94
CA ILE A 70 -14.41 -14.53 -4.86
C ILE A 70 -15.17 -14.87 -6.15
N SER A 71 -16.22 -15.64 -6.05
CA SER A 71 -17.03 -16.09 -7.19
C SER A 71 -17.86 -14.97 -7.84
N ASP A 72 -18.26 -13.97 -7.07
CA ASP A 72 -19.00 -12.79 -7.53
C ASP A 72 -18.64 -11.60 -6.64
N LEU A 73 -17.88 -10.64 -7.19
CA LEU A 73 -17.39 -9.51 -6.44
C LEU A 73 -18.51 -8.57 -6.00
N GLU A 74 -19.52 -8.35 -6.84
CA GLU A 74 -20.65 -7.45 -6.53
C GLU A 74 -21.49 -8.02 -5.38
N GLN A 75 -21.79 -9.31 -5.45
CA GLN A 75 -22.50 -10.01 -4.36
C GLN A 75 -21.68 -10.03 -3.07
N PHE A 76 -20.37 -10.27 -3.17
CA PHE A 76 -19.46 -10.25 -2.03
C PHE A 76 -19.46 -8.89 -1.32
N VAL A 77 -19.41 -7.79 -2.07
CA VAL A 77 -19.43 -6.44 -1.52
C VAL A 77 -20.79 -6.10 -0.91
N SER A 78 -21.91 -6.47 -1.57
CA SER A 78 -23.26 -6.19 -1.05
C SER A 78 -23.59 -6.95 0.24
N ALA A 79 -23.04 -8.15 0.40
CA ALA A 79 -23.20 -8.95 1.62
C ALA A 79 -22.32 -8.49 2.79
N LYS A 80 -21.38 -7.58 2.53
CA LYS A 80 -20.37 -7.16 3.50
C LYS A 80 -20.90 -6.05 4.42
N THR A 81 -20.81 -6.30 5.72
CA THR A 81 -21.24 -5.34 6.76
C THR A 81 -20.07 -4.58 7.41
N SER A 82 -18.83 -5.05 7.23
CA SER A 82 -17.65 -4.47 7.87
C SER A 82 -16.87 -3.55 6.92
N ARG A 83 -16.13 -2.59 7.49
CA ARG A 83 -15.20 -1.72 6.75
C ARG A 83 -13.83 -2.36 6.48
N LEU A 84 -13.63 -3.59 6.94
CA LEU A 84 -12.42 -4.35 6.64
C LEU A 84 -12.36 -4.69 5.16
N ILE A 85 -11.23 -4.47 4.52
CA ILE A 85 -10.97 -4.84 3.12
C ILE A 85 -10.17 -6.14 3.12
N PRO A 86 -10.76 -7.30 2.79
CA PRO A 86 -10.03 -8.56 2.72
C PRO A 86 -8.99 -8.51 1.61
N ILE A 87 -7.75 -8.91 1.90
CA ILE A 87 -6.65 -8.94 0.93
C ILE A 87 -6.27 -10.39 0.59
N MET A 88 -6.20 -11.23 1.60
CA MET A 88 -5.96 -12.67 1.51
C MET A 88 -6.91 -13.39 2.46
N GLU A 89 -6.98 -14.72 2.43
CA GLU A 89 -7.86 -15.46 3.36
C GLU A 89 -7.68 -15.04 4.82
N ASN A 90 -6.45 -14.75 5.23
CA ASN A 90 -6.11 -14.42 6.61
C ASN A 90 -5.50 -13.02 6.77
N LEU A 91 -5.79 -12.09 5.85
CA LEU A 91 -5.34 -10.71 5.93
C LEU A 91 -6.43 -9.77 5.42
N SER A 92 -6.80 -8.82 6.27
CA SER A 92 -7.73 -7.75 5.94
C SER A 92 -7.17 -6.41 6.36
N LEU A 93 -7.48 -5.35 5.61
CA LEU A 93 -7.17 -3.98 5.97
C LEU A 93 -8.34 -3.37 6.71
N ASP A 94 -8.10 -2.77 7.86
CA ASP A 94 -9.03 -1.87 8.50
C ASP A 94 -8.91 -0.48 7.85
N TYR A 95 -9.88 -0.13 6.99
CA TYR A 95 -9.79 1.11 6.24
C TYR A 95 -9.87 2.36 7.12
N ASP A 96 -10.44 2.27 8.31
CA ASP A 96 -10.45 3.38 9.26
C ASP A 96 -9.04 3.69 9.83
N LYS A 97 -8.10 2.72 9.76
CA LYS A 97 -6.69 2.88 10.15
C LYS A 97 -5.77 3.21 8.97
N VAL A 98 -6.23 2.97 7.74
CA VAL A 98 -5.48 3.31 6.52
C VAL A 98 -5.61 4.81 6.25
N THR A 99 -4.51 5.42 5.85
CA THR A 99 -4.48 6.84 5.50
C THR A 99 -4.07 7.08 4.06
N SER A 100 -3.10 6.34 3.57
CA SER A 100 -2.63 6.43 2.20
C SER A 100 -2.04 5.10 1.75
N MET A 101 -2.32 4.72 0.52
CA MET A 101 -1.91 3.45 -0.07
C MET A 101 -1.11 3.68 -1.34
N ALA A 102 -0.13 2.82 -1.60
CA ALA A 102 0.56 2.74 -2.88
C ALA A 102 0.48 1.32 -3.47
N ILE A 103 0.22 1.24 -4.77
CA ILE A 103 0.27 0.00 -5.54
C ILE A 103 1.28 0.17 -6.66
N ALA A 104 2.42 -0.51 -6.54
CA ALA A 104 3.47 -0.54 -7.56
C ALA A 104 3.51 -1.87 -8.31
N GLY A 105 4.02 -1.84 -9.52
CA GLY A 105 4.29 -3.06 -10.30
C GLY A 105 4.41 -2.80 -11.80
N ASN A 106 5.09 -3.67 -12.50
CA ASN A 106 5.29 -3.55 -13.93
C ASN A 106 4.01 -3.75 -14.75
N SER A 107 4.04 -3.41 -16.02
CA SER A 107 2.93 -3.71 -16.93
C SER A 107 2.65 -5.23 -16.96
N GLY A 108 1.38 -5.60 -16.95
CA GLY A 108 0.96 -7.01 -16.95
C GLY A 108 1.06 -7.73 -15.59
N SER A 109 1.56 -7.08 -14.52
CA SER A 109 1.68 -7.70 -13.18
C SER A 109 0.34 -7.92 -12.46
N GLY A 110 -0.73 -7.24 -12.88
CA GLY A 110 -2.06 -7.32 -12.26
C GLY A 110 -2.48 -6.06 -11.49
N LYS A 111 -1.74 -4.93 -11.64
CA LYS A 111 -2.09 -3.66 -10.96
C LYS A 111 -3.53 -3.19 -11.20
N SER A 112 -3.95 -3.11 -12.45
CA SER A 112 -5.31 -2.63 -12.81
C SER A 112 -6.38 -3.56 -12.24
N TYR A 113 -6.11 -4.88 -12.21
CA TYR A 113 -7.00 -5.85 -11.59
C TYR A 113 -7.10 -5.62 -10.07
N ALA A 114 -5.97 -5.45 -9.39
CA ALA A 114 -5.94 -5.12 -7.97
C ALA A 114 -6.62 -3.76 -7.69
N LEU A 115 -6.37 -2.74 -8.52
CA LEU A 115 -7.01 -1.43 -8.39
C LEU A 115 -8.54 -1.54 -8.49
N THR A 116 -9.05 -2.24 -9.49
CA THR A 116 -10.51 -2.47 -9.65
C THR A 116 -11.12 -3.16 -8.43
N TYR A 117 -10.42 -4.11 -7.84
CA TYR A 117 -10.82 -4.72 -6.57
C TYR A 117 -10.97 -3.69 -5.45
N PHE A 118 -9.94 -2.87 -5.23
CA PHE A 118 -9.99 -1.82 -4.22
C PHE A 118 -11.09 -0.80 -4.49
N LEU A 119 -11.24 -0.32 -5.72
CA LEU A 119 -12.31 0.63 -6.08
C LEU A 119 -13.70 0.07 -5.73
N THR A 120 -13.94 -1.22 -6.03
CA THR A 120 -15.24 -1.85 -5.78
C THR A 120 -15.53 -1.99 -4.28
N LEU A 121 -14.51 -2.29 -3.47
CA LEU A 121 -14.66 -2.40 -2.02
C LEU A 121 -14.69 -1.05 -1.30
N LEU A 122 -14.04 -0.03 -1.86
CA LEU A 122 -14.02 1.32 -1.28
C LEU A 122 -15.31 2.09 -1.58
N LYS A 123 -15.95 1.88 -2.72
CA LYS A 123 -17.15 2.62 -3.13
C LYS A 123 -18.25 2.70 -2.05
N PRO A 124 -18.63 1.63 -1.33
CA PRO A 124 -19.66 1.72 -0.29
C PRO A 124 -19.22 2.46 0.97
N ILE A 125 -17.92 2.56 1.25
CA ILE A 125 -17.36 3.11 2.50
C ILE A 125 -16.66 4.47 2.33
N SER A 126 -16.39 4.89 1.09
CA SER A 126 -15.69 6.13 0.77
C SER A 126 -16.33 6.83 -0.44
N GLU A 127 -16.28 8.14 -0.47
CA GLU A 127 -16.40 8.88 -1.73
C GLU A 127 -15.11 8.69 -2.52
N LEU A 128 -15.26 8.56 -3.86
CA LEU A 128 -14.11 8.31 -4.73
C LEU A 128 -13.98 9.43 -5.75
N ILE A 129 -12.76 9.94 -5.90
CA ILE A 129 -12.33 10.77 -7.01
C ILE A 129 -11.23 10.00 -7.73
N ILE A 130 -11.42 9.71 -9.01
CA ILE A 130 -10.48 8.90 -9.78
C ILE A 130 -9.78 9.77 -10.81
N VAL A 131 -8.46 9.74 -10.84
CA VAL A 131 -7.62 10.34 -11.88
C VAL A 131 -7.02 9.22 -12.72
N ASP A 132 -7.34 9.19 -14.01
CA ASP A 132 -6.89 8.17 -14.95
C ASP A 132 -6.24 8.82 -16.19
N PRO A 133 -4.90 9.00 -16.20
CA PRO A 133 -4.19 9.59 -17.35
C PRO A 133 -4.24 8.74 -18.62
N LYS A 134 -4.53 7.45 -18.51
CA LYS A 134 -4.57 6.52 -19.65
C LYS A 134 -5.96 6.35 -20.25
N PHE A 135 -6.99 6.82 -19.56
CA PHE A 135 -8.40 6.65 -19.94
C PHE A 135 -8.76 5.20 -20.22
N ASP A 136 -8.36 4.30 -19.30
CA ASP A 136 -8.48 2.86 -19.48
C ASP A 136 -9.40 2.21 -18.40
N SER A 137 -8.96 1.17 -17.76
CA SER A 137 -9.73 0.33 -16.82
C SER A 137 -10.39 1.13 -15.68
N PRO A 138 -9.69 2.07 -14.97
CA PRO A 138 -10.33 2.85 -13.93
C PRO A 138 -11.46 3.74 -14.46
N SER A 139 -11.29 4.33 -15.64
CA SER A 139 -12.33 5.17 -16.28
C SER A 139 -13.55 4.35 -16.70
N ARG A 140 -13.34 3.14 -17.23
CA ARG A 140 -14.47 2.22 -17.56
C ARG A 140 -15.22 1.81 -16.31
N TRP A 141 -14.50 1.47 -15.25
CA TRP A 141 -15.10 1.13 -13.95
C TRP A 141 -15.90 2.31 -13.38
N ALA A 142 -15.31 3.52 -13.39
CA ALA A 142 -15.95 4.73 -12.91
C ALA A 142 -17.25 5.06 -13.65
N LYS A 143 -17.23 4.95 -14.98
CA LYS A 143 -18.43 5.13 -15.83
C LYS A 143 -19.54 4.15 -15.44
N TYR A 144 -19.23 2.88 -15.29
CA TYR A 144 -20.20 1.85 -14.91
C TYR A 144 -20.80 2.11 -13.51
N HIS A 145 -19.99 2.55 -12.58
CA HIS A 145 -20.38 2.77 -11.20
C HIS A 145 -20.84 4.21 -10.89
N GLN A 146 -20.92 5.08 -11.88
CA GLN A 146 -21.31 6.49 -11.76
C GLN A 146 -20.42 7.26 -10.73
N VAL A 147 -19.11 7.04 -10.81
CA VAL A 147 -18.10 7.70 -9.99
C VAL A 147 -17.40 8.79 -10.81
N THR A 148 -17.06 9.89 -10.17
CA THR A 148 -16.31 10.99 -10.79
C THR A 148 -14.93 10.50 -11.25
N VAL A 149 -14.60 10.74 -12.52
CA VAL A 149 -13.30 10.44 -13.11
C VAL A 149 -12.76 11.64 -13.87
N ILE A 150 -11.50 11.96 -13.65
CA ILE A 150 -10.73 13.00 -14.34
C ILE A 150 -9.77 12.28 -15.29
N HIS A 151 -9.93 12.55 -16.58
CA HIS A 151 -9.11 11.94 -17.63
C HIS A 151 -8.75 12.98 -18.70
N PRO A 152 -7.71 12.74 -19.52
CA PRO A 152 -7.35 13.64 -20.61
C PRO A 152 -8.52 13.86 -21.58
N LYS A 153 -8.77 15.12 -21.96
CA LYS A 153 -9.80 15.51 -22.91
C LYS A 153 -9.16 15.85 -24.25
N GLN A 154 -9.85 15.54 -25.34
CA GLN A 154 -9.41 15.95 -26.68
C GLN A 154 -9.22 17.49 -26.72
N ASN A 155 -8.20 17.95 -27.43
CA ASN A 155 -7.85 19.37 -27.60
C ASN A 155 -7.41 20.12 -26.32
N ARG A 156 -7.05 19.41 -25.24
CA ARG A 156 -6.40 19.99 -24.06
C ARG A 156 -4.95 19.51 -23.93
N SER A 157 -4.08 20.42 -23.49
CA SER A 157 -2.69 20.06 -23.21
C SER A 157 -2.57 19.19 -21.97
N LYS A 158 -1.45 18.53 -21.83
CA LYS A 158 -1.12 17.79 -20.60
C LYS A 158 -1.08 18.71 -19.38
N SER A 159 -0.58 19.92 -19.55
CA SER A 159 -0.55 20.94 -18.49
C SER A 159 -1.95 21.34 -18.03
N ASP A 160 -2.91 21.48 -18.95
CA ASP A 160 -4.31 21.76 -18.60
C ASP A 160 -4.94 20.60 -17.82
N PHE A 161 -4.63 19.37 -18.22
CA PHE A 161 -5.11 18.19 -17.52
C PHE A 161 -4.56 18.12 -16.09
N VAL A 162 -3.26 18.36 -15.88
CA VAL A 162 -2.66 18.37 -14.52
C VAL A 162 -3.16 19.58 -13.72
N SER A 163 -3.46 20.71 -14.37
CA SER A 163 -4.10 21.87 -13.70
C SER A 163 -5.51 21.52 -13.19
N GLU A 164 -6.32 20.81 -13.98
CA GLU A 164 -7.65 20.32 -13.55
C GLU A 164 -7.52 19.39 -12.32
N ILE A 165 -6.49 18.54 -12.29
CA ILE A 165 -6.20 17.70 -11.13
C ILE A 165 -5.81 18.55 -9.92
N ASN A 166 -4.97 19.57 -10.10
CA ASN A 166 -4.56 20.47 -9.02
C ASN A 166 -5.75 21.23 -8.41
N GLU A 167 -6.73 21.62 -9.22
CA GLU A 167 -7.97 22.24 -8.72
C GLU A 167 -8.73 21.28 -7.77
N VAL A 168 -8.89 20.02 -8.17
CA VAL A 168 -9.58 19.00 -7.34
C VAL A 168 -8.78 18.67 -6.07
N LEU A 169 -7.46 18.57 -6.16
CA LEU A 169 -6.60 18.39 -4.99
C LEU A 169 -6.69 19.59 -4.03
N SER A 170 -6.75 20.82 -4.57
CA SER A 170 -6.93 22.03 -3.77
C SER A 170 -8.28 22.04 -3.05
N GLN A 171 -9.36 21.64 -3.72
CA GLN A 171 -10.68 21.50 -3.09
C GLN A 171 -10.67 20.44 -1.98
N SER A 172 -9.97 19.32 -2.21
CA SER A 172 -9.80 18.28 -1.20
C SER A 172 -9.00 18.76 0.01
N LEU A 173 -8.01 19.62 -0.21
CA LEU A 173 -7.24 20.25 0.87
C LEU A 173 -8.11 21.26 1.65
N GLN A 174 -8.97 22.02 0.99
CA GLN A 174 -9.93 22.89 1.67
C GLN A 174 -10.91 22.09 2.54
N LEU A 175 -11.36 20.92 2.05
CA LEU A 175 -12.19 20.02 2.86
C LEU A 175 -11.43 19.53 4.11
N ILE A 176 -10.13 19.25 4.00
CA ILE A 176 -9.29 18.92 5.16
C ILE A 176 -9.33 20.04 6.20
N TYR A 177 -9.10 21.29 5.78
CA TYR A 177 -9.13 22.43 6.72
C TYR A 177 -10.51 22.64 7.37
N GLN A 178 -11.58 22.48 6.60
CA GLN A 178 -12.94 22.52 7.16
C GLN A 178 -13.17 21.43 8.20
N ARG A 179 -12.76 20.20 7.91
CA ARG A 179 -12.90 19.08 8.85
C ARG A 179 -11.99 19.23 10.08
N GLN A 180 -10.81 19.81 9.93
CA GLN A 180 -9.93 20.15 11.06
C GLN A 180 -10.59 21.18 12.00
N ALA A 181 -11.22 22.21 11.46
CA ALA A 181 -11.98 23.16 12.26
C ALA A 181 -13.14 22.48 13.02
N MET A 182 -13.86 21.56 12.37
CA MET A 182 -14.91 20.77 13.04
C MET A 182 -14.35 19.87 14.15
N LEU A 183 -13.17 19.27 13.97
CA LEU A 183 -12.49 18.47 15.01
C LEU A 183 -12.00 19.32 16.17
N TYR A 184 -11.59 20.55 15.92
CA TYR A 184 -11.21 21.48 16.97
C TYR A 184 -12.41 21.80 17.90
N GLU A 185 -13.60 21.99 17.33
CA GLU A 185 -14.83 22.20 18.09
C GLU A 185 -15.37 20.90 18.73
N ASN A 186 -15.28 19.79 18.00
CA ASN A 186 -15.75 18.48 18.48
C ASN A 186 -14.74 17.37 18.11
N PRO A 187 -13.83 16.98 19.02
CA PRO A 187 -12.84 15.93 18.77
C PRO A 187 -13.41 14.55 18.42
N ASN A 188 -14.67 14.28 18.73
CA ASN A 188 -15.35 13.01 18.44
C ASN A 188 -16.12 13.03 17.11
N GLN A 189 -16.02 14.11 16.33
CA GLN A 189 -16.67 14.23 15.03
C GLN A 189 -16.21 13.12 14.09
N LYS A 190 -17.16 12.43 13.46
CA LYS A 190 -16.88 11.37 12.47
C LYS A 190 -17.12 11.90 11.07
N PHE A 191 -16.25 11.51 10.15
CA PHE A 191 -16.37 11.85 8.75
C PHE A 191 -16.47 10.58 7.89
N LYS A 192 -17.15 10.71 6.75
CA LYS A 192 -17.08 9.74 5.68
C LYS A 192 -15.73 9.90 4.98
N HIS A 193 -15.12 8.78 4.59
CA HIS A 193 -13.89 8.82 3.81
C HIS A 193 -14.09 9.50 2.46
N LEU A 194 -13.08 10.24 2.02
CA LEU A 194 -12.86 10.68 0.66
C LEU A 194 -11.55 10.07 0.19
N THR A 195 -11.58 9.21 -0.81
CA THR A 195 -10.37 8.59 -1.37
C THR A 195 -10.08 9.16 -2.74
N ILE A 196 -8.92 9.79 -2.86
CA ILE A 196 -8.39 10.29 -4.14
C ILE A 196 -7.51 9.20 -4.73
N VAL A 197 -7.95 8.64 -5.84
CA VAL A 197 -7.28 7.55 -6.55
C VAL A 197 -6.56 8.12 -7.76
N ILE A 198 -5.25 7.93 -7.85
CA ILE A 198 -4.45 8.39 -8.99
C ILE A 198 -3.80 7.18 -9.64
N ASP A 199 -4.28 6.79 -10.82
CA ASP A 199 -3.63 5.77 -11.65
C ASP A 199 -2.46 6.36 -12.43
N GLU A 200 -1.32 5.67 -12.43
CA GLU A 200 -0.08 6.06 -13.10
C GLU A 200 0.41 7.48 -12.77
N VAL A 201 0.72 7.69 -11.48
CA VAL A 201 1.23 8.98 -10.96
C VAL A 201 2.43 9.50 -11.76
N LEU A 202 3.32 8.61 -12.20
CA LEU A 202 4.50 8.97 -13.01
C LEU A 202 4.08 9.70 -14.32
N ALA A 203 2.98 9.30 -14.93
CA ALA A 203 2.50 9.92 -16.14
C ALA A 203 2.12 11.40 -15.96
N LEU A 204 1.75 11.84 -14.75
CA LEU A 204 1.40 13.22 -14.46
C LEU A 204 2.61 14.12 -14.26
N SER A 205 3.73 13.57 -13.81
CA SER A 205 4.95 14.33 -13.53
C SER A 205 5.83 14.54 -14.75
N GLU A 206 5.77 13.67 -15.76
CA GLU A 206 6.58 13.76 -16.98
C GLU A 206 5.96 14.71 -18.01
N GLY A 207 6.78 15.58 -18.61
CA GLY A 207 6.37 16.48 -19.71
C GLY A 207 5.33 17.56 -19.33
N THR A 208 5.14 17.82 -18.05
CA THR A 208 4.29 18.89 -17.52
C THR A 208 5.14 20.09 -17.17
N ASN A 209 4.57 21.31 -17.31
CA ASN A 209 5.22 22.55 -16.87
C ASN A 209 5.67 22.44 -15.41
N LYS A 210 6.90 22.91 -15.11
CA LYS A 210 7.53 22.79 -13.79
C LYS A 210 6.65 23.37 -12.67
N ALA A 211 6.09 24.55 -12.85
CA ALA A 211 5.26 25.21 -11.83
C ALA A 211 3.99 24.38 -11.51
N ILE A 212 3.34 23.82 -12.54
CA ILE A 212 2.14 22.98 -12.39
C ILE A 212 2.49 21.67 -11.70
N LYS A 213 3.63 21.06 -12.04
CA LYS A 213 4.16 19.84 -11.40
C LYS A 213 4.51 20.10 -9.93
N ASP A 214 5.17 21.20 -9.63
CA ASP A 214 5.55 21.57 -8.27
C ASP A 214 4.30 21.82 -7.40
N ALA A 215 3.26 22.45 -7.96
CA ALA A 215 1.97 22.61 -7.31
C ALA A 215 1.29 21.26 -7.03
N PHE A 216 1.29 20.35 -8.01
CA PHE A 216 0.77 18.98 -7.85
C PHE A 216 1.44 18.25 -6.69
N PHE A 217 2.77 18.24 -6.65
CA PHE A 217 3.51 17.60 -5.57
C PHE A 217 3.33 18.28 -4.21
N SER A 218 3.15 19.61 -4.18
CA SER A 218 2.85 20.35 -2.96
C SER A 218 1.49 19.96 -2.39
N LEU A 219 0.47 19.87 -3.23
CA LEU A 219 -0.87 19.46 -2.83
C LEU A 219 -0.90 18.01 -2.34
N LEU A 220 -0.25 17.08 -3.05
CA LEU A 220 -0.14 15.68 -2.59
C LEU A 220 0.52 15.58 -1.22
N ARG A 221 1.59 16.33 -0.97
CA ARG A 221 2.27 16.36 0.34
C ARG A 221 1.34 16.82 1.45
N GLN A 222 0.62 17.91 1.24
CA GLN A 222 -0.28 18.46 2.25
C GLN A 222 -1.43 17.49 2.56
N ILE A 223 -2.03 16.87 1.54
CA ILE A 223 -3.09 15.89 1.71
C ILE A 223 -2.56 14.66 2.45
N ALA A 224 -1.39 14.12 2.07
CA ALA A 224 -0.78 12.97 2.73
C ALA A 224 -0.48 13.23 4.22
N LEU A 225 -0.01 14.44 4.55
CA LEU A 225 0.32 14.82 5.93
C LEU A 225 -0.92 15.10 6.79
N LEU A 226 -1.96 15.72 6.24
CA LEU A 226 -3.08 16.27 7.00
C LEU A 226 -4.35 15.41 6.92
N GLY A 227 -4.43 14.49 5.94
CA GLY A 227 -5.64 13.74 5.60
C GLY A 227 -6.11 12.74 6.67
N ARG A 228 -5.18 12.19 7.48
CA ARG A 228 -5.46 11.09 8.40
C ARG A 228 -6.65 11.33 9.34
N ALA A 229 -6.62 12.40 10.11
CA ALA A 229 -7.67 12.72 11.08
C ALA A 229 -8.98 13.11 10.40
N THR A 230 -8.90 13.64 9.19
CA THR A 230 -10.03 14.19 8.42
C THR A 230 -10.61 13.18 7.42
N LYS A 231 -10.06 11.96 7.35
CA LYS A 231 -10.52 10.90 6.44
C LYS A 231 -10.49 11.31 4.96
N VAL A 232 -9.43 12.02 4.57
CA VAL A 232 -9.11 12.30 3.16
C VAL A 232 -7.85 11.51 2.81
N ASP A 233 -8.03 10.46 2.03
CA ASP A 233 -7.03 9.41 1.83
C ASP A 233 -6.52 9.42 0.38
N LEU A 234 -5.26 8.99 0.17
CA LEU A 234 -4.68 8.80 -1.15
C LEU A 234 -4.56 7.31 -1.48
N LEU A 235 -4.94 6.93 -2.70
CA LEU A 235 -4.62 5.63 -3.30
C LEU A 235 -3.82 5.88 -4.58
N LEU A 236 -2.51 5.72 -4.50
CA LEU A 236 -1.59 6.01 -5.58
C LEU A 236 -1.19 4.73 -6.30
N VAL A 237 -1.25 4.73 -7.62
CA VAL A 237 -0.85 3.60 -8.45
C VAL A 237 0.23 4.05 -9.44
N SER A 238 1.29 3.27 -9.60
CA SER A 238 2.35 3.56 -10.56
C SER A 238 3.10 2.30 -10.94
N GLN A 239 3.88 2.36 -12.02
CA GLN A 239 4.82 1.28 -12.32
C GLN A 239 5.95 1.24 -11.30
N ARG A 240 6.38 2.39 -10.80
CA ARG A 240 7.39 2.56 -9.75
C ARG A 240 7.15 3.88 -9.02
N PHE A 241 7.65 3.96 -7.79
CA PHE A 241 7.54 5.15 -6.94
C PHE A 241 8.90 5.80 -6.67
N ASP A 242 9.67 6.03 -7.72
CA ASP A 242 10.92 6.77 -7.62
C ASP A 242 10.70 8.28 -7.31
N TYR A 243 11.78 9.02 -7.12
CA TYR A 243 11.73 10.45 -6.79
C TYR A 243 11.11 11.32 -7.89
N ASN A 244 11.04 10.81 -9.13
CA ASN A 244 10.38 11.51 -10.24
C ASN A 244 8.86 11.32 -10.20
N SER A 245 8.38 10.20 -9.64
CA SER A 245 6.96 9.88 -9.58
C SER A 245 6.27 10.57 -8.42
N ILE A 246 6.83 10.51 -7.21
CA ILE A 246 6.33 11.21 -6.03
C ILE A 246 7.47 11.64 -5.10
N PRO A 247 7.30 12.75 -4.35
CA PRO A 247 8.26 13.16 -3.34
C PRO A 247 8.43 12.14 -2.22
N VAL A 248 9.63 12.07 -1.64
CA VAL A 248 9.93 11.19 -0.48
C VAL A 248 8.96 11.45 0.67
N SER A 249 8.66 12.72 0.97
CA SER A 249 7.72 13.11 2.03
C SER A 249 6.28 12.61 1.83
N VAL A 250 5.85 12.31 0.62
CA VAL A 250 4.57 11.62 0.35
C VAL A 250 4.72 10.12 0.61
N ARG A 251 5.82 9.51 0.13
CA ARG A 251 6.08 8.07 0.33
C ARG A 251 6.15 7.69 1.81
N GLU A 252 6.74 8.52 2.64
CA GLU A 252 6.84 8.31 4.09
C GLU A 252 5.48 8.36 4.82
N GLN A 253 4.45 8.92 4.20
CA GLN A 253 3.09 8.95 4.73
C GLN A 253 2.22 7.78 4.25
N LEU A 254 2.74 6.93 3.35
CA LEU A 254 2.04 5.73 2.90
C LEU A 254 2.10 4.67 3.99
N ASN A 255 0.97 4.27 4.52
CA ASN A 255 0.91 3.23 5.54
C ASN A 255 0.47 1.85 5.00
N VAL A 256 0.08 1.78 3.72
CA VAL A 256 -0.10 0.51 3.01
C VAL A 256 0.68 0.54 1.70
N ASN A 257 1.72 -0.28 1.64
CA ASN A 257 2.60 -0.38 0.49
C ASN A 257 2.42 -1.75 -0.18
N ILE A 258 2.09 -1.76 -1.47
CA ILE A 258 1.86 -2.97 -2.26
C ILE A 258 2.79 -2.96 -3.47
N GLN A 259 3.65 -3.97 -3.58
CA GLN A 259 4.45 -4.23 -4.78
C GLN A 259 3.95 -5.52 -5.44
N ILE A 260 3.47 -5.44 -6.69
CA ILE A 260 2.96 -6.59 -7.45
C ILE A 260 3.95 -6.94 -8.56
N GLY A 261 4.20 -8.24 -8.77
CA GLY A 261 5.05 -8.77 -9.82
C GLY A 261 6.44 -9.11 -9.33
N ASN A 262 7.45 -8.87 -10.15
CA ASN A 262 8.82 -9.24 -9.85
C ASN A 262 9.37 -8.50 -8.62
N ILE A 263 9.92 -9.24 -7.69
CA ILE A 263 10.48 -8.74 -6.44
C ILE A 263 11.99 -8.90 -6.47
N ASN A 264 12.68 -7.77 -6.52
CA ASN A 264 14.13 -7.66 -6.42
C ASN A 264 14.49 -6.29 -5.83
N HIS A 265 15.76 -6.05 -5.51
CA HIS A 265 16.22 -4.78 -4.94
C HIS A 265 15.75 -3.55 -5.73
N LYS A 266 15.77 -3.61 -7.08
CA LYS A 266 15.36 -2.47 -7.93
C LYS A 266 13.88 -2.16 -7.86
N THR A 267 13.04 -3.19 -7.69
CA THR A 267 11.58 -3.01 -7.67
C THR A 267 11.06 -2.61 -6.29
N VAL A 268 11.72 -3.03 -5.22
CA VAL A 268 11.26 -2.78 -3.85
C VAL A 268 11.85 -1.53 -3.21
N GLN A 269 13.01 -1.06 -3.63
CA GLN A 269 13.79 0.00 -2.99
C GLN A 269 13.03 1.32 -2.74
N PHE A 270 11.99 1.61 -3.51
CA PHE A 270 11.26 2.87 -3.37
C PHE A 270 10.11 2.81 -2.37
N LEU A 271 9.41 1.66 -2.30
CA LEU A 271 8.32 1.45 -1.33
C LEU A 271 8.79 0.78 -0.05
N PHE A 272 9.91 0.05 -0.10
CA PHE A 272 10.47 -0.70 1.01
C PHE A 272 11.98 -0.42 1.09
N PRO A 273 12.39 0.83 1.42
CA PRO A 273 13.79 1.27 1.28
C PRO A 273 14.76 0.44 2.14
N ASP A 274 14.33 0.00 3.31
CA ASP A 274 15.16 -0.76 4.24
C ASP A 274 15.02 -2.28 4.09
N LEU A 275 14.27 -2.74 3.07
CA LEU A 275 14.02 -4.17 2.88
C LEU A 275 15.08 -4.79 1.98
N ASN A 276 15.80 -5.78 2.51
CA ASN A 276 16.50 -6.75 1.68
C ASN A 276 15.51 -7.85 1.27
N PRO A 277 15.13 -7.99 -0.01
CA PRO A 277 14.12 -8.96 -0.44
C PRO A 277 14.61 -10.41 -0.50
N GLU A 278 15.90 -10.67 -0.27
CA GLU A 278 16.45 -12.01 -0.32
C GLU A 278 15.82 -12.95 0.69
N GLY A 279 15.51 -14.15 0.27
CA GLY A 279 14.90 -15.20 1.11
C GLY A 279 13.41 -15.06 1.36
N ILE A 280 12.75 -14.01 0.85
CA ILE A 280 11.30 -13.92 0.91
C ILE A 280 10.71 -14.87 -0.12
N VAL A 281 9.91 -15.83 0.34
CA VAL A 281 9.21 -16.78 -0.53
C VAL A 281 7.92 -16.16 -1.03
N ILE A 282 7.81 -15.98 -2.35
CA ILE A 282 6.61 -15.46 -3.01
C ILE A 282 6.07 -16.55 -3.93
N PRO A 283 4.77 -16.90 -3.81
CA PRO A 283 4.15 -17.84 -4.72
C PRO A 283 4.20 -17.36 -6.18
N ILE A 284 4.33 -18.29 -7.12
CA ILE A 284 4.37 -17.98 -8.55
C ILE A 284 2.96 -17.62 -9.03
N GLY A 285 2.84 -16.62 -9.90
CA GLY A 285 1.60 -16.27 -10.59
C GLY A 285 1.34 -14.77 -10.72
N LYS A 286 0.31 -14.41 -11.46
CA LYS A 286 -0.15 -13.00 -11.57
C LYS A 286 -0.73 -12.52 -10.25
N GLY A 287 -0.54 -11.25 -9.94
CA GLY A 287 -1.05 -10.64 -8.72
C GLY A 287 -0.35 -11.13 -7.45
N THR A 288 0.87 -11.66 -7.57
CA THR A 288 1.71 -12.01 -6.42
C THR A 288 2.73 -10.91 -6.17
N GLY A 289 3.19 -10.76 -4.95
CA GLY A 289 4.12 -9.70 -4.61
C GLY A 289 4.36 -9.56 -3.11
N LEU A 290 4.53 -8.33 -2.67
CA LEU A 290 4.71 -7.95 -1.26
C LEU A 290 3.66 -6.94 -0.83
N ILE A 291 3.26 -7.01 0.43
CA ILE A 291 2.46 -5.99 1.11
C ILE A 291 3.09 -5.65 2.46
N GLN A 292 3.09 -4.37 2.77
CA GLN A 292 3.39 -3.85 4.11
C GLN A 292 2.22 -3.02 4.59
N ILE A 293 1.78 -3.30 5.80
CA ILE A 293 0.76 -2.52 6.51
C ILE A 293 1.44 -1.96 7.74
N ILE A 294 1.48 -0.64 7.83
CA ILE A 294 2.07 0.07 8.97
C ILE A 294 0.93 0.54 9.86
N ASP A 295 0.58 -0.28 10.83
CA ASP A 295 -0.40 -0.01 11.88
C ASP A 295 0.12 -0.55 13.22
N ASN A 296 -0.71 -0.52 14.27
CA ASN A 296 -0.33 -1.01 15.59
C ASN A 296 -0.22 -2.54 15.65
N GLU A 297 -0.82 -3.26 14.69
CA GLU A 297 -0.86 -4.73 14.64
C GLU A 297 0.26 -5.32 13.75
N HIS A 298 0.65 -4.57 12.70
CA HIS A 298 1.59 -5.02 11.68
C HIS A 298 2.77 -4.03 11.47
N PRO A 299 3.38 -3.48 12.53
CA PRO A 299 4.42 -2.47 12.36
C PRO A 299 5.63 -3.07 11.63
N TYR A 300 6.05 -2.46 10.53
CA TYR A 300 7.28 -2.78 9.78
C TYR A 300 7.39 -4.21 9.22
N GLN A 301 6.33 -5.00 9.27
CA GLN A 301 6.35 -6.36 8.71
C GLN A 301 6.00 -6.32 7.23
N VAL A 302 6.77 -7.05 6.44
CA VAL A 302 6.50 -7.27 5.02
C VAL A 302 6.00 -8.70 4.83
N LEU A 303 4.83 -8.81 4.22
CA LEU A 303 4.18 -10.09 4.00
C LEU A 303 4.20 -10.46 2.50
N PRO A 304 4.37 -11.74 2.16
CA PRO A 304 4.07 -12.23 0.81
C PRO A 304 2.60 -11.97 0.47
N LEU A 305 2.37 -11.31 -0.65
CA LEU A 305 1.04 -10.93 -1.14
C LEU A 305 0.55 -11.89 -2.22
N LEU A 306 -0.71 -12.25 -2.11
CA LEU A 306 -1.52 -12.86 -3.16
C LEU A 306 -2.77 -12.00 -3.34
N CYS A 307 -2.80 -11.15 -4.35
CA CYS A 307 -3.99 -10.35 -4.66
C CYS A 307 -5.20 -11.27 -4.86
N PRO A 308 -6.39 -10.87 -4.41
CA PRO A 308 -7.61 -11.64 -4.60
C PRO A 308 -7.84 -12.00 -6.07
N THR A 309 -8.37 -13.18 -6.32
CA THR A 309 -8.97 -13.54 -7.62
C THR A 309 -10.47 -13.40 -7.50
N TYR A 310 -11.08 -12.69 -8.42
CA TYR A 310 -12.51 -12.46 -8.39
C TYR A 310 -13.12 -12.52 -9.79
N TYR A 311 -14.41 -12.80 -9.83
CA TYR A 311 -15.22 -12.80 -11.03
C TYR A 311 -16.28 -11.70 -10.93
N THR A 312 -16.66 -11.11 -12.06
CA THR A 312 -17.74 -10.14 -12.18
C THR A 312 -18.77 -10.68 -13.16
N LYS A 313 -20.06 -10.44 -12.91
CA LYS A 313 -21.14 -10.97 -13.77
C LYS A 313 -21.09 -10.50 -15.22
N LYS A 314 -20.35 -9.44 -15.53
CA LYS A 314 -20.34 -8.79 -16.85
C LYS A 314 -18.98 -8.68 -17.52
N GLY A 315 -17.98 -9.42 -17.09
CA GLY A 315 -16.67 -9.39 -17.76
C GLY A 315 -16.06 -7.98 -17.92
N ILE A 316 -16.37 -7.04 -17.02
CA ILE A 316 -15.92 -5.64 -17.08
C ILE A 316 -14.53 -5.57 -16.47
N LEU A 317 -13.53 -5.92 -17.25
CA LEU A 317 -12.11 -5.61 -17.07
C LEU A 317 -11.51 -5.14 -18.38
#